data_812ba45a6b1c46f9277dcdc383eea7d6
#
_entry.id   812ba45a6b1c46f9277dcdc383eea7d6
#
_cell.length_a   1.000
_cell.length_b   1.000
_cell.length_c   1.000
_cell.angle_alpha   90.00
_cell.angle_beta   90.00
_cell.angle_gamma   90.00
#
_symmetry.space_group_name_H-M   'P 1'
#
loop_
_entity.id
_entity.type
_entity.pdbx_description
1 polymer ?
#
loop_
_entity_poly.entity_id
_entity_poly.type
_entity_poly.pdbx_seq_one_letter_code
_entity_poly.pdbx_strand_id
1 'polypeptide(L)'
;MYVFVWLINNTDNNKADWFNINRYLMINGNKILYKTRIQMSIIMSVVATLLIVGWTTFFYIKNEYLEQQNESMREKIRKVQLAYQKQILSKGKIATGENAEFQFSQFAEVNSSFLNLYDTKGDLILTSLRLMYDYGILGKKMPPKAFIYLNLMQKSEFLNPAEKIGSFQYAAAYAPIRDAQNKIIAYIGLPYYANEADYQAKIGLFINTLINIYALVVVLIGVLAVFLANQITNH
;
A
#
# COMPACT_ATOMS: atom_id res chain seq x y z
N MET A 1 -21.42 -9.43 8.52
CA MET A 1 -20.88 -10.62 9.22
C MET A 1 -21.91 -11.20 10.20
N TYR A 2 -22.66 -10.42 10.98
CA TYR A 2 -23.66 -10.91 11.95
C TYR A 2 -24.90 -11.57 11.32
N VAL A 3 -25.36 -11.14 10.16
CA VAL A 3 -26.51 -11.74 9.46
C VAL A 3 -26.20 -13.15 8.93
N PHE A 4 -24.97 -13.39 8.50
CA PHE A 4 -24.54 -14.71 8.02
C PHE A 4 -24.38 -15.72 9.18
N VAL A 5 -23.90 -15.26 10.33
CA VAL A 5 -23.76 -16.08 11.54
C VAL A 5 -25.13 -16.41 12.14
N TRP A 6 -26.08 -15.46 12.11
CA TRP A 6 -27.48 -15.68 12.55
C TRP A 6 -28.18 -16.70 11.65
N LEU A 7 -27.99 -16.66 10.33
CA LEU A 7 -28.53 -17.65 9.39
C LEU A 7 -27.95 -19.05 9.62
N ILE A 8 -26.68 -19.18 9.98
CA ILE A 8 -26.03 -20.48 10.24
C ILE A 8 -26.48 -21.05 11.60
N ASN A 9 -26.65 -20.20 12.63
CA ASN A 9 -26.97 -20.68 13.98
C ASN A 9 -28.46 -21.03 14.18
N ASN A 10 -29.33 -20.60 13.26
CA ASN A 10 -30.77 -20.93 13.30
C ASN A 10 -31.10 -22.22 12.53
N THR A 11 -30.10 -22.94 12.00
CA THR A 11 -30.30 -24.14 11.18
C THR A 11 -30.06 -25.45 11.94
N ASP A 12 -29.93 -25.42 13.28
CA ASP A 12 -29.55 -26.63 14.03
C ASP A 12 -30.67 -27.58 14.41
N ASN A 13 -31.90 -27.37 13.90
CA ASN A 13 -32.98 -28.31 14.18
C ASN A 13 -33.79 -28.83 12.99
N ASN A 14 -33.47 -28.53 11.73
CA ASN A 14 -34.05 -29.22 10.61
C ASN A 14 -33.14 -29.20 9.37
N LYS A 15 -32.52 -30.31 9.07
CA LYS A 15 -31.73 -30.56 7.85
C LYS A 15 -32.50 -30.42 6.52
N ALA A 16 -33.69 -29.83 6.56
CA ALA A 16 -34.58 -29.69 5.41
C ALA A 16 -34.65 -28.25 4.85
N ASP A 17 -34.35 -27.22 5.64
CA ASP A 17 -34.73 -25.85 5.25
C ASP A 17 -33.77 -25.12 4.35
N TRP A 18 -32.46 -25.44 4.37
CA TRP A 18 -31.53 -24.92 3.36
C TRP A 18 -31.88 -25.45 1.95
N PHE A 19 -32.26 -26.75 1.85
CA PHE A 19 -32.76 -27.33 0.59
C PHE A 19 -34.14 -26.80 0.20
N ASN A 20 -34.92 -26.29 1.15
CA ASN A 20 -36.22 -25.69 0.88
C ASN A 20 -36.14 -24.32 0.22
N ILE A 21 -35.10 -23.51 0.43
CA ILE A 21 -34.92 -22.28 -0.37
C ILE A 21 -34.75 -22.65 -1.85
N ASN A 22 -33.98 -23.68 -2.16
CA ASN A 22 -33.87 -24.18 -3.53
C ASN A 22 -35.16 -24.85 -4.03
N ARG A 23 -35.92 -25.48 -3.15
CA ARG A 23 -37.20 -26.07 -3.45
C ARG A 23 -38.32 -25.01 -3.54
N TYR A 24 -38.30 -23.97 -2.72
CA TYR A 24 -39.19 -22.80 -2.86
C TYR A 24 -38.92 -22.04 -4.15
N LEU A 25 -37.67 -21.89 -4.55
CA LEU A 25 -37.26 -21.33 -5.84
C LEU A 25 -37.60 -22.28 -7.02
N MET A 26 -37.52 -23.60 -6.82
CA MET A 26 -37.86 -24.57 -7.87
C MET A 26 -39.35 -24.93 -7.93
N ILE A 27 -40.08 -25.05 -6.79
CA ILE A 27 -41.47 -25.47 -6.79
C ILE A 27 -42.41 -24.31 -7.15
N ASN A 28 -42.09 -23.08 -6.76
CA ASN A 28 -42.74 -21.89 -7.30
C ASN A 28 -42.24 -21.41 -8.66
N GLY A 29 -41.21 -22.07 -9.20
CA GLY A 29 -40.61 -21.71 -10.51
C GLY A 29 -41.61 -21.75 -11.66
N ASN A 30 -42.68 -22.53 -11.56
CA ASN A 30 -43.77 -22.55 -12.55
C ASN A 30 -44.85 -21.49 -12.31
N LYS A 31 -44.87 -20.82 -11.15
CA LYS A 31 -45.77 -19.73 -10.83
C LYS A 31 -45.12 -18.36 -10.66
N ILE A 32 -43.80 -18.29 -10.61
CA ILE A 32 -43.07 -17.01 -10.68
C ILE A 32 -43.28 -16.49 -12.09
N LEU A 33 -44.13 -15.47 -12.26
CA LEU A 33 -44.33 -14.80 -13.53
C LEU A 33 -42.96 -14.54 -14.19
N TYR A 34 -42.86 -14.79 -15.47
CA TYR A 34 -41.70 -14.56 -16.34
C TYR A 34 -41.04 -13.20 -16.09
N LYS A 35 -41.82 -12.20 -15.72
CA LYS A 35 -41.46 -10.87 -15.26
C LYS A 35 -40.48 -10.87 -14.06
N THR A 36 -40.80 -11.60 -12.98
CA THR A 36 -39.95 -11.65 -11.77
C THR A 36 -38.60 -12.30 -12.06
N ARG A 37 -38.58 -13.28 -12.94
CA ARG A 37 -37.36 -13.96 -13.37
C ARG A 37 -36.40 -13.05 -14.16
N ILE A 38 -36.96 -12.22 -15.05
CA ILE A 38 -36.15 -11.21 -15.80
C ILE A 38 -35.66 -10.13 -14.84
N GLN A 39 -36.48 -9.63 -13.93
CA GLN A 39 -36.09 -8.63 -12.94
C GLN A 39 -34.96 -9.12 -12.05
N MET A 40 -35.04 -10.33 -11.50
CA MET A 40 -33.98 -10.92 -10.68
C MET A 40 -32.70 -11.13 -11.47
N SER A 41 -32.78 -11.55 -12.74
CA SER A 41 -31.61 -11.70 -13.60
C SER A 41 -30.88 -10.36 -13.83
N ILE A 42 -31.64 -9.29 -14.08
CA ILE A 42 -31.08 -7.95 -14.28
C ILE A 42 -30.41 -7.46 -12.98
N ILE A 43 -31.07 -7.58 -11.83
CA ILE A 43 -30.52 -7.18 -10.55
C ILE A 43 -29.23 -7.96 -10.24
N MET A 44 -29.24 -9.28 -10.41
CA MET A 44 -28.06 -10.12 -10.19
C MET A 44 -26.91 -9.76 -11.13
N SER A 45 -27.19 -9.48 -12.41
CA SER A 45 -26.19 -9.06 -13.38
C SER A 45 -25.53 -7.73 -12.96
N VAL A 46 -26.33 -6.75 -12.54
CA VAL A 46 -25.80 -5.45 -12.09
C VAL A 46 -24.97 -5.60 -10.80
N VAL A 47 -25.46 -6.37 -9.82
CA VAL A 47 -24.70 -6.63 -8.58
C VAL A 47 -23.36 -7.32 -8.90
N ALA A 48 -23.37 -8.33 -9.77
CA ALA A 48 -22.16 -9.01 -10.19
C ALA A 48 -21.17 -8.05 -10.88
N THR A 49 -21.65 -7.18 -11.77
CA THR A 49 -20.83 -6.17 -12.44
C THR A 49 -20.23 -5.18 -11.43
N LEU A 50 -21.01 -4.70 -10.46
CA LEU A 50 -20.51 -3.81 -9.42
C LEU A 50 -19.42 -4.45 -8.56
N LEU A 51 -19.59 -5.72 -8.21
CA LEU A 51 -18.57 -6.45 -7.45
C LEU A 51 -17.26 -6.60 -8.25
N ILE A 52 -17.35 -6.93 -9.53
CA ILE A 52 -16.17 -7.06 -10.41
C ILE A 52 -15.45 -5.70 -10.55
N VAL A 53 -16.19 -4.64 -10.82
CA VAL A 53 -15.62 -3.29 -10.94
C VAL A 53 -14.99 -2.85 -9.62
N GLY A 54 -15.66 -3.05 -8.49
CA GLY A 54 -15.12 -2.71 -7.18
C GLY A 54 -13.83 -3.46 -6.85
N TRP A 55 -13.80 -4.75 -7.13
CA TRP A 55 -12.62 -5.58 -6.95
C TRP A 55 -11.45 -5.10 -7.82
N THR A 56 -11.67 -4.89 -9.10
CA THR A 56 -10.65 -4.42 -10.04
C THR A 56 -10.11 -3.05 -9.63
N THR A 57 -10.99 -2.12 -9.27
CA THR A 57 -10.62 -0.78 -8.84
C THR A 57 -9.81 -0.79 -7.55
N PHE A 58 -10.16 -1.63 -6.58
CA PHE A 58 -9.39 -1.78 -5.34
C PHE A 58 -7.95 -2.23 -5.60
N PHE A 59 -7.75 -3.24 -6.46
CA PHE A 59 -6.40 -3.69 -6.83
C PHE A 59 -5.62 -2.62 -7.60
N TYR A 60 -6.28 -1.92 -8.52
CA TYR A 60 -5.65 -0.84 -9.27
C TYR A 60 -5.13 0.27 -8.35
N ILE A 61 -5.94 0.75 -7.42
CA ILE A 61 -5.54 1.82 -6.50
C ILE A 61 -4.44 1.38 -5.54
N LYS A 62 -4.50 0.14 -5.05
CA LYS A 62 -3.43 -0.39 -4.22
C LYS A 62 -2.08 -0.40 -4.95
N ASN A 63 -2.05 -0.84 -6.19
CA ASN A 63 -0.83 -0.87 -7.00
C ASN A 63 -0.34 0.54 -7.34
N GLU A 64 -1.23 1.42 -7.74
CA GLU A 64 -0.93 2.83 -8.03
C GLU A 64 -0.33 3.55 -6.82
N TYR A 65 -0.89 3.31 -5.63
CA TYR A 65 -0.34 3.88 -4.40
C TYR A 65 1.08 3.41 -4.11
N LEU A 66 1.35 2.11 -4.26
CA LEU A 66 2.69 1.55 -4.05
C LEU A 66 3.69 2.11 -5.06
N GLU A 67 3.30 2.29 -6.31
CA GLU A 67 4.14 2.86 -7.34
C GLU A 67 4.43 4.35 -7.07
N GLN A 68 3.43 5.13 -6.70
CA GLN A 68 3.59 6.52 -6.30
C GLN A 68 4.51 6.67 -5.07
N GLN A 69 4.40 5.77 -4.10
CA GLN A 69 5.28 5.74 -2.93
C GLN A 69 6.73 5.44 -3.33
N ASN A 70 6.94 4.47 -4.21
CA ASN A 70 8.27 4.12 -4.73
C ASN A 70 8.90 5.28 -5.50
N GLU A 71 8.16 5.95 -6.38
CA GLU A 71 8.64 7.12 -7.10
C GLU A 71 8.97 8.29 -6.16
N SER A 72 8.14 8.55 -5.17
CA SER A 72 8.41 9.58 -4.14
C SER A 72 9.70 9.28 -3.36
N MET A 73 9.92 8.01 -2.97
CA MET A 73 11.16 7.59 -2.32
C MET A 73 12.37 7.74 -3.25
N ARG A 74 12.22 7.37 -4.52
CA ARG A 74 13.26 7.48 -5.54
C ARG A 74 13.71 8.92 -5.73
N GLU A 75 12.77 9.83 -5.91
CA GLU A 75 13.08 11.24 -6.00
C GLU A 75 13.76 11.78 -4.73
N LYS A 76 13.28 11.37 -3.57
CA LYS A 76 13.79 11.83 -2.28
C LYS A 76 15.21 11.35 -2.04
N ILE A 77 15.51 10.06 -2.26
CA ILE A 77 16.86 9.53 -2.09
C ILE A 77 17.84 10.19 -3.07
N ARG A 78 17.42 10.43 -4.31
CA ARG A 78 18.23 11.09 -5.32
C ARG A 78 18.56 12.55 -4.94
N LYS A 79 17.57 13.31 -4.47
CA LYS A 79 17.79 14.69 -3.99
C LYS A 79 18.77 14.72 -2.83
N VAL A 80 18.58 13.86 -1.84
CA VAL A 80 19.43 13.75 -0.66
C VAL A 80 20.86 13.31 -1.05
N GLN A 81 20.97 12.29 -1.90
CA GLN A 81 22.25 11.82 -2.44
C GLN A 81 23.06 12.94 -3.08
N LEU A 82 22.45 13.68 -4.03
CA LEU A 82 23.12 14.77 -4.75
C LEU A 82 23.51 15.91 -3.81
N ALA A 83 22.64 16.28 -2.87
CA ALA A 83 22.93 17.32 -1.90
C ALA A 83 24.10 16.93 -0.98
N TYR A 84 24.11 15.71 -0.46
CA TYR A 84 25.17 15.21 0.42
C TYR A 84 26.48 15.00 -0.34
N GLN A 85 26.42 14.46 -1.55
CA GLN A 85 27.58 14.31 -2.42
C GLN A 85 28.23 15.67 -2.71
N LYS A 86 27.46 16.71 -3.03
CA LYS A 86 27.97 18.07 -3.21
C LYS A 86 28.66 18.60 -1.95
N GLN A 87 28.10 18.32 -0.78
CA GLN A 87 28.69 18.70 0.50
C GLN A 87 30.04 17.99 0.77
N ILE A 88 30.15 16.70 0.46
CA ILE A 88 31.40 15.94 0.60
C ILE A 88 32.46 16.47 -0.38
N LEU A 89 32.08 16.66 -1.65
CA LEU A 89 33.01 17.16 -2.66
C LEU A 89 33.57 18.55 -2.32
N SER A 90 32.76 19.41 -1.68
CA SER A 90 33.21 20.74 -1.22
C SER A 90 34.17 20.67 -0.03
N LYS A 91 34.01 19.66 0.86
CA LYS A 91 34.85 19.49 2.07
C LYS A 91 36.05 18.55 1.87
N GLY A 92 36.11 17.84 0.74
CA GLY A 92 37.17 16.93 0.36
C GLY A 92 37.25 15.59 1.08
N LYS A 93 36.40 15.37 2.13
CA LYS A 93 36.35 14.12 2.89
C LYS A 93 35.05 13.94 3.64
N ILE A 94 34.73 12.70 3.96
CA ILE A 94 33.62 12.37 4.88
C ILE A 94 34.08 12.75 6.30
N ALA A 95 33.31 13.63 6.94
CA ALA A 95 33.56 14.00 8.32
C ALA A 95 33.20 12.82 9.26
N THR A 96 34.00 12.64 10.33
CA THR A 96 33.77 11.63 11.37
C THR A 96 33.89 12.27 12.76
N GLY A 97 33.30 11.66 13.78
CA GLY A 97 33.29 12.16 15.16
C GLY A 97 32.02 12.91 15.53
N GLU A 98 31.90 13.36 16.78
CA GLU A 98 30.68 13.96 17.33
C GLU A 98 30.14 15.17 16.55
N ASN A 99 31.06 16.05 16.08
CA ASN A 99 30.66 17.17 15.24
C ASN A 99 30.08 16.73 13.88
N ALA A 100 30.53 15.62 13.35
CA ALA A 100 30.01 15.08 12.10
C ALA A 100 28.63 14.46 12.29
N GLU A 101 28.39 13.78 13.40
CA GLU A 101 27.05 13.25 13.74
C GLU A 101 26.05 14.37 13.87
N PHE A 102 26.39 15.45 14.56
CA PHE A 102 25.53 16.62 14.70
C PHE A 102 25.22 17.26 13.34
N GLN A 103 26.25 17.52 12.52
CA GLN A 103 26.05 18.07 11.16
C GLN A 103 25.21 17.15 10.27
N PHE A 104 25.39 15.84 10.39
CA PHE A 104 24.61 14.86 9.63
C PHE A 104 23.16 14.82 10.09
N SER A 105 22.90 14.93 11.38
CA SER A 105 21.55 15.02 11.92
C SER A 105 20.84 16.31 11.49
N GLN A 106 21.53 17.45 11.49
CA GLN A 106 20.98 18.69 10.93
C GLN A 106 20.69 18.57 9.43
N PHE A 107 21.60 17.94 8.67
CA PHE A 107 21.37 17.70 7.25
C PHE A 107 20.13 16.83 7.02
N ALA A 108 19.93 15.81 7.83
CA ALA A 108 18.76 14.94 7.80
C ALA A 108 17.46 15.70 8.12
N GLU A 109 17.49 16.58 9.11
CA GLU A 109 16.37 17.43 9.51
C GLU A 109 15.99 18.41 8.41
N VAL A 110 16.96 19.12 7.82
CA VAL A 110 16.72 20.05 6.68
C VAL A 110 16.06 19.33 5.50
N ASN A 111 16.42 18.07 5.27
CA ASN A 111 15.80 17.26 4.21
C ASN A 111 14.52 16.53 4.67
N SER A 112 14.04 16.80 5.89
CA SER A 112 12.88 16.14 6.50
C SER A 112 12.91 14.61 6.30
N SER A 113 14.05 13.99 6.63
CA SER A 113 14.31 12.58 6.37
C SER A 113 15.19 11.96 7.44
N PHE A 114 14.92 10.72 7.77
CA PHE A 114 15.90 9.93 8.51
C PHE A 114 16.95 9.42 7.54
N LEU A 115 18.21 9.53 7.93
CA LEU A 115 19.34 9.20 7.05
C LEU A 115 20.36 8.34 7.77
N ASN A 116 20.94 7.41 7.03
CA ASN A 116 22.07 6.59 7.44
C ASN A 116 23.19 6.71 6.40
N LEU A 117 24.43 6.81 6.84
CA LEU A 117 25.60 6.80 5.99
C LEU A 117 26.42 5.54 6.29
N TYR A 118 26.76 4.80 5.25
CA TYR A 118 27.54 3.58 5.34
C TYR A 118 28.87 3.76 4.58
N ASP A 119 29.91 3.09 5.04
CA ASP A 119 31.19 3.03 4.33
C ASP A 119 31.13 2.15 3.06
N THR A 120 32.25 2.02 2.38
CA THR A 120 32.40 1.18 1.18
C THR A 120 32.24 -0.32 1.46
N LYS A 121 32.30 -0.75 2.72
CA LYS A 121 32.08 -2.13 3.17
C LYS A 121 30.63 -2.37 3.64
N GLY A 122 29.81 -1.30 3.69
CA GLY A 122 28.45 -1.34 4.19
C GLY A 122 28.33 -1.23 5.70
N ASP A 123 29.38 -0.79 6.41
CA ASP A 123 29.34 -0.52 7.85
C ASP A 123 28.80 0.89 8.11
N LEU A 124 27.95 1.05 9.12
CA LEU A 124 27.35 2.33 9.49
C LEU A 124 28.42 3.30 10.02
N ILE A 125 28.51 4.49 9.41
CA ILE A 125 29.41 5.57 9.84
C ILE A 125 28.65 6.63 10.62
N LEU A 126 27.54 7.14 10.07
CA LEU A 126 26.72 8.20 10.63
C LEU A 126 25.24 7.85 10.51
N THR A 127 24.45 8.29 11.48
CA THR A 127 23.01 8.12 11.48
C THR A 127 22.30 9.30 12.13
N SER A 128 21.13 9.65 11.62
CA SER A 128 20.20 10.56 12.31
C SER A 128 19.29 9.83 13.32
N LEU A 129 19.35 8.50 13.36
CA LEU A 129 18.55 7.64 14.24
C LEU A 129 19.40 7.02 15.37
N ARG A 130 20.27 7.80 16.00
CA ARG A 130 21.27 7.33 16.95
C ARG A 130 20.70 6.38 18.00
N LEU A 131 19.60 6.74 18.65
CA LEU A 131 18.99 5.91 19.69
C LEU A 131 18.60 4.51 19.22
N MET A 132 18.12 4.35 18.00
CA MET A 132 17.74 3.03 17.46
C MET A 132 18.94 2.10 17.26
N TYR A 133 20.11 2.67 16.97
CA TYR A 133 21.36 1.91 16.82
C TYR A 133 22.06 1.66 18.16
N ASP A 134 22.02 2.61 19.09
CA ASP A 134 22.61 2.48 20.41
C ASP A 134 21.87 1.43 21.26
N TYR A 135 20.55 1.35 21.14
CA TYR A 135 19.75 0.30 21.78
C TYR A 135 19.74 -1.04 21.02
N GLY A 136 20.48 -1.16 19.92
CA GLY A 136 20.58 -2.41 19.14
C GLY A 136 19.30 -2.82 18.41
N ILE A 137 18.36 -1.89 18.23
CA ILE A 137 17.10 -2.14 17.50
C ILE A 137 17.39 -2.31 16.01
N LEU A 138 18.34 -1.54 15.48
CA LEU A 138 18.80 -1.61 14.09
C LEU A 138 20.21 -2.17 14.00
N GLY A 139 20.45 -2.98 12.98
CA GLY A 139 21.77 -3.51 12.69
C GLY A 139 22.70 -2.46 12.05
N LYS A 140 23.97 -2.41 12.49
CA LYS A 140 24.97 -1.45 12.00
C LYS A 140 25.51 -1.76 10.58
N LYS A 141 24.91 -2.71 9.88
CA LYS A 141 25.30 -3.05 8.51
C LYS A 141 24.16 -2.76 7.53
N MET A 142 24.55 -2.26 6.38
CA MET A 142 23.66 -2.09 5.24
C MET A 142 23.04 -3.44 4.85
N PRO A 143 21.74 -3.48 4.46
CA PRO A 143 21.11 -4.72 4.00
C PRO A 143 21.86 -5.36 2.84
N PRO A 144 22.12 -6.68 2.89
CA PRO A 144 22.95 -7.36 1.88
C PRO A 144 22.44 -7.18 0.44
N LYS A 145 21.13 -7.17 0.26
CA LYS A 145 20.52 -6.92 -1.08
C LYS A 145 20.89 -5.54 -1.60
N ALA A 146 20.76 -4.49 -0.79
CA ALA A 146 21.10 -3.13 -1.16
C ALA A 146 22.60 -3.03 -1.53
N PHE A 147 23.47 -3.63 -0.71
CA PHE A 147 24.90 -3.67 -0.97
C PHE A 147 25.23 -4.35 -2.30
N ILE A 148 24.68 -5.52 -2.58
CA ILE A 148 24.89 -6.24 -3.83
C ILE A 148 24.45 -5.40 -5.03
N TYR A 149 23.26 -4.82 -4.98
CA TYR A 149 22.73 -4.01 -6.09
C TYR A 149 23.58 -2.77 -6.38
N LEU A 150 24.02 -2.06 -5.33
CA LEU A 150 24.76 -0.82 -5.50
C LEU A 150 26.25 -1.04 -5.78
N ASN A 151 26.89 -2.02 -5.10
CA ASN A 151 28.31 -2.28 -5.22
C ASN A 151 28.64 -3.20 -6.40
N LEU A 152 28.01 -4.38 -6.50
CA LEU A 152 28.33 -5.36 -7.55
C LEU A 152 27.61 -5.05 -8.86
N MET A 153 26.34 -4.69 -8.82
CA MET A 153 25.56 -4.39 -10.03
C MET A 153 25.67 -2.93 -10.47
N GLN A 154 26.38 -2.08 -9.71
CA GLN A 154 26.63 -0.66 -10.00
C GLN A 154 25.34 0.15 -10.31
N LYS A 155 24.21 -0.22 -9.69
CA LYS A 155 22.97 0.52 -9.84
C LYS A 155 23.08 1.90 -9.19
N SER A 156 22.33 2.86 -9.72
CA SER A 156 22.26 4.23 -9.20
C SER A 156 21.51 4.35 -7.88
N GLU A 157 20.60 3.41 -7.63
CA GLU A 157 19.76 3.37 -6.44
C GLU A 157 19.19 1.97 -6.24
N PHE A 158 18.77 1.69 -5.01
CA PHE A 158 18.07 0.48 -4.64
C PHE A 158 16.91 0.83 -3.71
N LEU A 159 15.70 0.40 -4.06
CA LEU A 159 14.50 0.55 -3.24
C LEU A 159 14.14 -0.79 -2.63
N ASN A 160 13.93 -0.81 -1.32
CA ASN A 160 13.40 -1.95 -0.59
C ASN A 160 12.04 -1.55 0.01
N PRO A 161 10.92 -1.99 -0.56
CA PRO A 161 9.59 -1.62 -0.08
C PRO A 161 9.22 -2.27 1.24
N ALA A 162 10.02 -3.25 1.71
CA ALA A 162 9.63 -4.13 2.80
C ALA A 162 10.82 -4.56 3.68
N GLU A 163 11.53 -3.60 4.27
CA GLU A 163 12.47 -3.90 5.35
C GLU A 163 11.74 -4.17 6.67
N LYS A 164 12.35 -4.97 7.54
CA LYS A 164 11.72 -5.40 8.79
C LYS A 164 12.59 -5.07 9.99
N ILE A 165 11.94 -4.55 11.03
CA ILE A 165 12.49 -4.42 12.38
C ILE A 165 11.54 -5.17 13.31
N GLY A 166 11.89 -6.39 13.70
CA GLY A 166 10.97 -7.26 14.44
C GLY A 166 9.69 -7.53 13.62
N SER A 167 8.54 -7.14 14.15
CA SER A 167 7.24 -7.22 13.47
C SER A 167 6.91 -5.98 12.62
N PHE A 168 7.67 -4.89 12.78
CA PHE A 168 7.45 -3.65 12.04
C PHE A 168 8.08 -3.71 10.65
N GLN A 169 7.32 -3.29 9.65
CA GLN A 169 7.76 -3.26 8.26
C GLN A 169 7.80 -1.80 7.79
N TYR A 170 8.89 -1.43 7.11
CA TYR A 170 9.07 -0.09 6.56
C TYR A 170 9.74 -0.16 5.18
N ALA A 171 9.61 0.89 4.41
CA ALA A 171 10.32 1.01 3.14
C ALA A 171 11.67 1.71 3.35
N ALA A 172 12.66 1.40 2.53
CA ALA A 172 13.96 2.06 2.55
C ALA A 172 14.52 2.24 1.14
N ALA A 173 15.24 3.32 0.94
CA ALA A 173 15.96 3.59 -0.30
C ALA A 173 17.46 3.77 0.00
N TYR A 174 18.28 3.31 -0.92
CA TYR A 174 19.73 3.38 -0.81
C TYR A 174 20.35 3.90 -2.11
N ALA A 175 21.38 4.74 -1.99
CA ALA A 175 22.11 5.25 -3.14
C ALA A 175 23.62 5.36 -2.86
N PRO A 176 24.48 5.16 -3.86
CA PRO A 176 25.92 5.33 -3.70
C PRO A 176 26.30 6.81 -3.72
N ILE A 177 27.22 7.21 -2.85
CA ILE A 177 27.90 8.51 -2.91
C ILE A 177 29.21 8.29 -3.67
N ARG A 178 29.46 9.13 -4.69
CA ARG A 178 30.62 8.99 -5.56
C ARG A 178 31.53 10.23 -5.47
N ASP A 179 32.81 10.01 -5.66
CA ASP A 179 33.78 11.09 -5.78
C ASP A 179 33.77 11.73 -7.18
N ALA A 180 34.70 12.68 -7.41
CA ALA A 180 34.88 13.36 -8.69
C ALA A 180 35.32 12.41 -9.82
N GLN A 181 35.89 11.26 -9.48
CA GLN A 181 36.33 10.21 -10.40
C GLN A 181 35.26 9.13 -10.61
N ASN A 182 34.05 9.37 -10.13
CA ASN A 182 32.89 8.44 -10.20
C ASN A 182 33.06 7.14 -9.40
N LYS A 183 34.05 7.09 -8.48
CA LYS A 183 34.27 5.95 -7.59
C LYS A 183 33.33 6.05 -6.38
N ILE A 184 32.79 4.93 -5.95
CA ILE A 184 31.94 4.87 -4.74
C ILE A 184 32.80 5.08 -3.50
N ILE A 185 32.46 6.07 -2.67
CA ILE A 185 33.17 6.40 -1.43
C ILE A 185 32.30 6.13 -0.18
N ALA A 186 30.97 6.06 -0.34
CA ALA A 186 30.02 5.74 0.72
C ALA A 186 28.67 5.36 0.14
N TYR A 187 27.75 4.90 0.99
CA TYR A 187 26.34 4.71 0.63
C TYR A 187 25.47 5.51 1.58
N ILE A 188 24.43 6.14 1.05
CA ILE A 188 23.42 6.80 1.85
C ILE A 188 22.16 5.95 1.85
N GLY A 189 21.57 5.73 3.03
CA GLY A 189 20.30 5.05 3.23
C GLY A 189 19.26 6.02 3.75
N LEU A 190 18.05 5.91 3.24
CA LEU A 190 16.88 6.67 3.62
C LEU A 190 15.80 5.68 4.07
N PRO A 191 15.71 5.37 5.38
CA PRO A 191 14.56 4.66 5.91
C PRO A 191 13.33 5.56 5.77
N TYR A 192 12.33 5.05 5.07
CA TYR A 192 11.08 5.73 4.82
C TYR A 192 9.99 5.06 5.65
N TYR A 193 9.70 5.64 6.78
CA TYR A 193 8.57 5.24 7.58
C TYR A 193 7.31 5.81 6.90
N ALA A 194 6.69 5.00 6.03
CA ALA A 194 5.42 5.37 5.45
C ALA A 194 4.46 5.67 6.61
N ASN A 195 3.82 6.81 6.57
CA ASN A 195 2.80 7.13 7.54
C ASN A 195 1.61 6.20 7.24
N GLU A 196 1.58 5.05 7.90
CA GLU A 196 0.53 4.04 7.72
C GLU A 196 -0.85 4.65 8.00
N ALA A 197 -0.91 5.67 8.86
CA ALA A 197 -2.12 6.43 9.10
C ALA A 197 -2.60 7.17 7.85
N ASP A 198 -1.71 7.78 7.06
CA ASP A 198 -2.07 8.45 5.80
C ASP A 198 -2.54 7.45 4.74
N TYR A 199 -1.91 6.27 4.68
CA TYR A 199 -2.32 5.19 3.79
C TYR A 199 -3.72 4.68 4.17
N GLN A 200 -3.93 4.36 5.44
CA GLN A 200 -5.22 3.89 5.95
C GLN A 200 -6.32 4.96 5.77
N ALA A 201 -6.01 6.23 5.99
CA ALA A 201 -6.94 7.32 5.77
C ALA A 201 -7.34 7.46 4.29
N LYS A 202 -6.38 7.42 3.36
CA LYS A 202 -6.64 7.49 1.91
C LYS A 202 -7.45 6.30 1.41
N ILE A 203 -7.10 5.08 1.83
CA ILE A 203 -7.88 3.88 1.49
C ILE A 203 -9.27 3.95 2.12
N GLY A 204 -9.37 4.38 3.37
CA GLY A 204 -10.65 4.54 4.05
C GLY A 204 -11.58 5.52 3.34
N LEU A 205 -11.09 6.68 2.95
CA LEU A 205 -11.85 7.66 2.16
C LEU A 205 -12.31 7.09 0.82
N PHE A 206 -11.43 6.35 0.15
CA PHE A 206 -11.76 5.73 -1.13
C PHE A 206 -12.82 4.64 -1.00
N ILE A 207 -12.68 3.73 -0.02
CA ILE A 207 -13.68 2.68 0.25
C ILE A 207 -15.02 3.31 0.60
N ASN A 208 -15.04 4.35 1.45
CA ASN A 208 -16.27 5.06 1.80
C ASN A 208 -16.94 5.70 0.58
N THR A 209 -16.15 6.30 -0.31
CA THR A 209 -16.66 6.88 -1.57
C THR A 209 -17.24 5.79 -2.47
N LEU A 210 -16.58 4.65 -2.60
CA LEU A 210 -17.09 3.50 -3.36
C LEU A 210 -18.40 2.98 -2.79
N ILE A 211 -18.49 2.80 -1.48
CA ILE A 211 -19.71 2.34 -0.81
C ILE A 211 -20.86 3.30 -1.09
N ASN A 212 -20.64 4.61 -1.00
CA ASN A 212 -21.67 5.62 -1.27
C ASN A 212 -22.13 5.59 -2.73
N ILE A 213 -21.22 5.47 -3.69
CA ILE A 213 -21.55 5.35 -5.12
C ILE A 213 -22.37 4.08 -5.37
N TYR A 214 -21.96 2.95 -4.78
CA TYR A 214 -22.68 1.69 -4.96
C TYR A 214 -24.05 1.71 -4.31
N ALA A 215 -24.20 2.30 -3.13
CA ALA A 215 -25.49 2.50 -2.50
C ALA A 215 -26.43 3.33 -3.39
N LEU A 216 -25.94 4.42 -3.98
CA LEU A 216 -26.72 5.24 -4.92
C LEU A 216 -27.15 4.45 -6.15
N VAL A 217 -26.24 3.67 -6.75
CA VAL A 217 -26.53 2.84 -7.93
C VAL A 217 -27.58 1.78 -7.60
N VAL A 218 -27.49 1.12 -6.45
CA VAL A 218 -28.48 0.11 -6.01
C VAL A 218 -29.86 0.74 -5.82
N VAL A 219 -29.93 1.95 -5.23
CA VAL A 219 -31.20 2.68 -5.08
C VAL A 219 -31.80 3.04 -6.46
N LEU A 220 -30.99 3.54 -7.39
CA LEU A 220 -31.44 3.87 -8.75
C LEU A 220 -31.97 2.63 -9.48
N ILE A 221 -31.29 1.48 -9.36
CA ILE A 221 -31.75 0.22 -9.96
C ILE A 221 -33.07 -0.23 -9.33
N GLY A 222 -33.20 -0.10 -8.01
CA GLY A 222 -34.46 -0.41 -7.31
C GLY A 222 -35.61 0.42 -7.84
N VAL A 223 -35.42 1.73 -7.97
CA VAL A 223 -36.44 2.65 -8.54
C VAL A 223 -36.80 2.28 -9.97
N LEU A 224 -35.81 2.03 -10.82
CA LEU A 224 -36.03 1.60 -12.20
C LEU A 224 -36.79 0.26 -12.29
N ALA A 225 -36.44 -0.69 -11.43
CA ALA A 225 -37.11 -2.00 -11.39
C ALA A 225 -38.59 -1.86 -11.01
N VAL A 226 -38.90 -0.98 -10.03
CA VAL A 226 -40.31 -0.69 -9.64
C VAL A 226 -41.03 0.02 -10.78
N PHE A 227 -40.43 1.00 -11.42
CA PHE A 227 -41.03 1.74 -12.54
C PHE A 227 -41.36 0.81 -13.71
N LEU A 228 -40.39 -0.01 -14.13
CA LEU A 228 -40.63 -1.00 -15.19
C LEU A 228 -41.68 -2.04 -14.81
N ALA A 229 -41.69 -2.45 -13.53
CA ALA A 229 -42.70 -3.36 -13.04
C ALA A 229 -44.12 -2.79 -13.17
N ASN A 230 -44.30 -1.52 -12.80
CA ASN A 230 -45.59 -0.85 -12.90
C ASN A 230 -46.05 -0.62 -14.36
N GLN A 231 -45.12 -0.27 -15.25
CA GLN A 231 -45.41 -0.03 -16.67
C GLN A 231 -45.89 -1.31 -17.38
N ILE A 232 -45.35 -2.47 -17.02
CA ILE A 232 -45.74 -3.75 -17.63
C ILE A 232 -47.06 -4.27 -17.04
N THR A 233 -47.46 -3.79 -15.85
CA THR A 233 -48.68 -4.25 -15.17
C THR A 233 -49.94 -3.46 -15.61
N ASN A 234 -49.72 -2.24 -16.13
CA ASN A 234 -50.81 -1.36 -16.62
C ASN A 234 -51.10 -1.51 -18.14
N HIS A 235 -50.48 -2.48 -18.79
CA HIS A 235 -50.81 -2.98 -20.12
C HIS A 235 -51.30 -4.43 -20.05
#